data_c469249c477d1f533e40c9dca23569ff
#
_entry.id   c469249c477d1f533e40c9dca23569ff
#
_cell.length_a   1.000
_cell.length_b   1.000
_cell.length_c   1.000
_cell.angle_alpha   90.00
_cell.angle_beta   90.00
_cell.angle_gamma   90.00
#
_symmetry.space_group_name_H-M   'P 1'
#
loop_
_entity.id
_entity.type
_entity.pdbx_description
1 polymer ?
#
loop_
_entity_poly.entity_id
_entity_poly.type
_entity_poly.pdbx_seq_one_letter_code
_entity_poly.pdbx_strand_id
1 'polypeptide(L)'
;MGYSIFIANNDKTKVLELPIIPSELPGINPSISNEEFETYDNGTFNFIKKNGLYTLTIESWLPTKSYYFAKSAYLAKDFIELFNNALNNSQYIQVVIINSDGSTYVNDKFSIESGFNYSVNHRGDYNYSLPLKQYREYSKEVYVLGWNKNATGWWYCTNVEEYQYYRSCWQLIDTQWYYFNDKGYAIHDTWLLWKNVWYYFRSNCQMCYSEWKKINGKWYCFAKNGALYVNCTTPDGYKVDSNGAWIER
;
A
#
# COMPACT_ATOMS: atom_id res chain seq x y z
N MET A 1 1.78 -2.28 -37.29
CA MET A 1 1.28 -2.21 -35.91
C MET A 1 1.79 -0.94 -35.27
N GLY A 2 0.94 -0.12 -34.70
CA GLY A 2 1.36 1.14 -34.08
C GLY A 2 0.95 1.17 -32.62
N TYR A 3 1.80 1.71 -31.76
CA TYR A 3 1.50 2.02 -30.37
C TYR A 3 1.68 3.53 -30.16
N SER A 4 1.23 4.06 -29.05
CA SER A 4 1.43 5.45 -28.66
C SER A 4 2.11 5.54 -27.30
N ILE A 5 2.98 6.55 -27.12
CA ILE A 5 3.63 6.82 -25.84
C ILE A 5 3.26 8.24 -25.42
N PHE A 6 2.68 8.36 -24.23
CA PHE A 6 2.36 9.63 -23.59
C PHE A 6 3.26 9.82 -22.37
N ILE A 7 3.79 11.02 -22.23
CA ILE A 7 4.62 11.41 -21.10
C ILE A 7 4.00 12.64 -20.45
N ALA A 8 3.79 12.56 -19.14
CA ALA A 8 3.23 13.65 -18.37
C ALA A 8 4.18 14.05 -17.22
N ASN A 9 4.12 15.30 -16.82
CA ASN A 9 4.74 15.76 -15.58
C ASN A 9 4.03 15.16 -14.34
N ASN A 10 4.60 15.32 -13.15
CA ASN A 10 4.14 14.68 -11.91
C ASN A 10 2.70 15.06 -11.53
N ASP A 11 2.25 16.27 -11.81
CA ASP A 11 0.89 16.77 -11.51
C ASP A 11 -0.11 16.59 -12.68
N LYS A 12 0.36 16.01 -13.80
CA LYS A 12 -0.41 15.74 -15.03
C LYS A 12 -1.03 16.98 -15.70
N THR A 13 -0.51 18.16 -15.41
CA THR A 13 -0.95 19.41 -16.07
C THR A 13 -0.42 19.52 -17.49
N LYS A 14 0.70 18.86 -17.80
CA LYS A 14 1.30 18.80 -19.14
C LYS A 14 1.43 17.34 -19.56
N VAL A 15 0.71 16.94 -20.62
CA VAL A 15 0.74 15.59 -21.20
C VAL A 15 1.16 15.70 -22.65
N LEU A 16 2.25 15.04 -23.03
CA LEU A 16 2.83 15.07 -24.37
C LEU A 16 2.79 13.67 -25.00
N GLU A 17 2.22 13.54 -26.20
CA GLU A 17 2.37 12.33 -26.99
C GLU A 17 3.68 12.40 -27.78
N LEU A 18 4.48 11.33 -27.74
CA LEU A 18 5.73 11.26 -28.51
C LEU A 18 5.43 11.37 -30.02
N PRO A 19 6.02 12.36 -30.71
CA PRO A 19 5.81 12.55 -32.14
C PRO A 19 6.39 11.43 -32.99
N ILE A 20 7.50 10.87 -32.55
CA ILE A 20 8.19 9.74 -33.19
C ILE A 20 8.38 8.67 -32.13
N ILE A 21 7.73 7.56 -32.32
CA ILE A 21 7.85 6.39 -31.45
C ILE A 21 9.09 5.56 -31.81
N PRO A 22 9.69 4.82 -30.87
CA PRO A 22 10.70 3.81 -31.17
C PRO A 22 10.22 2.81 -32.23
N SER A 23 11.15 2.24 -33.00
CA SER A 23 10.84 1.17 -33.96
C SER A 23 10.31 -0.09 -33.29
N GLU A 24 10.78 -0.37 -32.07
CA GLU A 24 10.35 -1.49 -31.24
C GLU A 24 9.74 -0.96 -29.95
N LEU A 25 8.79 -1.73 -29.42
CA LEU A 25 8.16 -1.42 -28.12
C LEU A 25 9.22 -1.50 -27.01
N PRO A 26 9.38 -0.47 -26.16
CA PRO A 26 10.35 -0.50 -25.07
C PRO A 26 10.14 -1.69 -24.14
N GLY A 27 11.21 -2.49 -23.94
CA GLY A 27 11.16 -3.66 -23.07
C GLY A 27 11.07 -3.30 -21.60
N ILE A 28 10.26 -4.04 -20.85
CA ILE A 28 10.16 -3.93 -19.40
C ILE A 28 11.19 -4.90 -18.78
N ASN A 29 12.13 -4.37 -17.99
CA ASN A 29 13.15 -5.16 -17.31
C ASN A 29 12.83 -5.24 -15.81
N PRO A 30 12.15 -6.31 -15.33
CA PRO A 30 11.83 -6.46 -13.93
C PRO A 30 13.09 -6.72 -13.09
N SER A 31 13.13 -6.15 -11.89
CA SER A 31 14.16 -6.44 -10.90
C SER A 31 13.59 -7.39 -9.84
N ILE A 32 14.29 -8.49 -9.58
CA ILE A 32 13.98 -9.45 -8.52
C ILE A 32 15.26 -9.67 -7.73
N SER A 33 15.23 -9.52 -6.42
CA SER A 33 16.36 -9.83 -5.54
C SER A 33 15.93 -10.83 -4.48
N ASN A 34 15.88 -12.10 -4.88
CA ASN A 34 15.69 -13.20 -3.93
C ASN A 34 16.94 -13.33 -3.05
N GLU A 35 16.77 -13.82 -1.84
CA GLU A 35 17.89 -14.13 -0.94
C GLU A 35 18.04 -15.63 -0.79
N GLU A 36 19.26 -16.13 -0.99
CA GLU A 36 19.61 -17.50 -0.68
C GLU A 36 20.18 -17.57 0.73
N PHE A 37 19.77 -18.60 1.45
CA PHE A 37 20.22 -18.90 2.80
C PHE A 37 20.63 -20.36 2.87
N GLU A 38 21.85 -20.65 3.28
CA GLU A 38 22.36 -21.99 3.45
C GLU A 38 22.36 -22.41 4.92
N THR A 39 21.79 -23.59 5.18
CA THR A 39 21.82 -24.21 6.52
C THR A 39 22.72 -25.42 6.52
N TYR A 40 23.35 -25.68 7.68
CA TYR A 40 24.31 -26.78 7.83
C TYR A 40 23.67 -28.16 7.56
N ASP A 41 22.43 -28.38 7.97
CA ASP A 41 21.78 -29.70 7.92
C ASP A 41 20.77 -29.87 6.76
N ASN A 42 20.24 -28.78 6.20
CA ASN A 42 19.12 -28.85 5.25
C ASN A 42 19.40 -28.21 3.88
N GLY A 43 20.67 -27.82 3.63
CA GLY A 43 21.08 -27.24 2.35
C GLY A 43 20.60 -25.78 2.15
N THR A 44 20.46 -25.38 0.90
CA THR A 44 20.17 -24.00 0.50
C THR A 44 18.67 -23.76 0.36
N PHE A 45 18.17 -22.70 0.94
CA PHE A 45 16.79 -22.20 0.79
C PHE A 45 16.80 -20.91 0.01
N ASN A 46 15.81 -20.72 -0.89
CA ASN A 46 15.61 -19.49 -1.63
C ASN A 46 14.37 -18.76 -1.10
N PHE A 47 14.57 -17.55 -0.53
CA PHE A 47 13.49 -16.67 -0.12
C PHE A 47 13.03 -15.82 -1.30
N ILE A 48 11.81 -16.10 -1.78
CA ILE A 48 11.18 -15.33 -2.84
C ILE A 48 10.70 -13.99 -2.27
N LYS A 49 11.33 -12.91 -2.72
CA LYS A 49 10.94 -11.54 -2.35
C LYS A 49 9.93 -10.96 -3.34
N LYS A 50 9.27 -9.89 -2.93
CA LYS A 50 8.42 -9.11 -3.83
C LYS A 50 9.25 -8.53 -4.97
N ASN A 51 8.63 -8.38 -6.14
CA ASN A 51 9.26 -7.75 -7.30
C ASN A 51 9.82 -6.37 -6.94
N GLY A 52 11.07 -6.13 -7.31
CA GLY A 52 11.71 -4.83 -7.24
C GLY A 52 11.10 -3.82 -8.21
N LEU A 53 11.75 -2.68 -8.35
CA LEU A 53 11.39 -1.68 -9.36
C LEU A 53 11.88 -2.15 -10.72
N TYR A 54 11.04 -2.07 -11.74
CA TYR A 54 11.46 -2.37 -13.10
C TYR A 54 12.02 -1.13 -13.80
N THR A 55 12.81 -1.37 -14.84
CA THR A 55 13.37 -0.33 -15.71
C THR A 55 12.87 -0.51 -17.13
N LEU A 56 12.81 0.59 -17.86
CA LEU A 56 12.65 0.61 -19.31
C LEU A 56 13.45 1.77 -19.89
N THR A 57 13.86 1.66 -21.15
CA THR A 57 14.53 2.75 -21.85
C THR A 57 13.76 3.08 -23.11
N ILE A 58 13.51 4.36 -23.34
CA ILE A 58 12.86 4.87 -24.56
C ILE A 58 13.96 5.50 -25.43
N GLU A 59 14.21 4.92 -26.59
CA GLU A 59 15.19 5.41 -27.54
C GLU A 59 14.53 5.77 -28.86
N SER A 60 14.66 7.01 -29.29
CA SER A 60 14.09 7.52 -30.53
C SER A 60 14.74 8.86 -30.89
N TRP A 61 14.07 9.66 -31.68
CA TRP A 61 14.47 11.03 -31.94
C TRP A 61 13.29 11.99 -31.79
N LEU A 62 13.60 13.23 -31.41
CA LEU A 62 12.63 14.31 -31.24
C LEU A 62 12.80 15.33 -32.37
N PRO A 63 11.71 15.68 -33.06
CA PRO A 63 11.74 16.63 -34.17
C PRO A 63 11.93 18.09 -33.69
N THR A 64 12.75 18.84 -34.40
CA THR A 64 12.88 20.29 -34.21
C THR A 64 11.89 21.08 -35.06
N LYS A 65 11.26 20.43 -36.02
CA LYS A 65 10.26 20.98 -36.95
C LYS A 65 9.12 19.96 -37.18
N SER A 66 8.00 20.42 -37.72
CA SER A 66 6.89 19.54 -38.03
C SER A 66 7.21 18.56 -39.15
N TYR A 67 6.81 17.32 -38.98
CA TYR A 67 6.87 16.25 -40.00
C TYR A 67 5.46 15.69 -40.21
N TYR A 68 5.06 15.41 -41.47
CA TYR A 68 3.73 14.95 -41.84
C TYR A 68 3.41 13.55 -41.29
N PHE A 69 4.44 12.75 -40.94
CA PHE A 69 4.32 11.38 -40.40
C PHE A 69 4.41 11.36 -38.88
N ALA A 70 4.63 12.51 -38.23
CA ALA A 70 4.67 12.57 -36.78
C ALA A 70 3.29 12.32 -36.17
N LYS A 71 3.22 11.57 -35.09
CA LYS A 71 1.97 11.25 -34.38
C LYS A 71 1.38 12.44 -33.66
N SER A 72 2.22 13.38 -33.25
CA SER A 72 1.80 14.60 -32.57
C SER A 72 2.54 15.83 -33.08
N ALA A 73 2.06 17.01 -32.74
CA ALA A 73 2.66 18.28 -33.13
C ALA A 73 3.75 18.79 -32.17
N TYR A 74 4.03 18.04 -31.09
CA TYR A 74 5.05 18.44 -30.10
C TYR A 74 6.45 18.34 -30.69
N LEU A 75 7.31 19.26 -30.28
CA LEU A 75 8.69 19.38 -30.77
C LEU A 75 9.69 19.04 -29.65
N ALA A 76 10.95 18.86 -30.02
CA ALA A 76 12.03 18.53 -29.11
C ALA A 76 12.10 19.43 -27.88
N LYS A 77 11.87 20.75 -28.05
CA LYS A 77 11.89 21.75 -26.97
C LYS A 77 10.88 21.41 -25.84
N ASP A 78 9.71 20.89 -26.22
CA ASP A 78 8.61 20.62 -25.27
C ASP A 78 8.99 19.44 -24.34
N PHE A 79 9.67 18.43 -24.88
CA PHE A 79 10.15 17.27 -24.13
C PHE A 79 11.40 17.58 -23.31
N ILE A 80 12.36 18.33 -23.90
CA ILE A 80 13.58 18.75 -23.18
C ILE A 80 13.19 19.57 -21.95
N GLU A 81 12.24 20.51 -22.10
CA GLU A 81 11.73 21.29 -20.98
C GLU A 81 11.10 20.41 -19.91
N LEU A 82 10.23 19.46 -20.29
CA LEU A 82 9.55 18.56 -19.37
C LEU A 82 10.58 17.71 -18.59
N PHE A 83 11.55 17.10 -19.29
CA PHE A 83 12.55 16.25 -18.66
C PHE A 83 13.52 17.03 -17.76
N ASN A 84 13.98 18.21 -18.20
CA ASN A 84 14.82 19.06 -17.38
C ASN A 84 14.09 19.57 -16.13
N ASN A 85 12.82 19.91 -16.23
CA ASN A 85 12.01 20.30 -15.08
C ASN A 85 11.88 19.13 -14.10
N ALA A 86 11.63 17.91 -14.56
CA ALA A 86 11.58 16.74 -13.71
C ALA A 86 12.91 16.48 -13.00
N LEU A 87 14.03 16.54 -13.72
CA LEU A 87 15.39 16.36 -13.18
C LEU A 87 15.76 17.43 -12.14
N ASN A 88 15.55 18.71 -12.50
CA ASN A 88 15.94 19.84 -11.65
C ASN A 88 15.14 19.91 -10.34
N ASN A 89 13.90 19.44 -10.36
CA ASN A 89 13.01 19.47 -9.20
C ASN A 89 12.88 18.11 -8.50
N SER A 90 13.69 17.11 -8.88
CA SER A 90 13.64 15.73 -8.31
C SER A 90 12.22 15.13 -8.37
N GLN A 91 11.55 15.31 -9.50
CA GLN A 91 10.19 14.86 -9.74
C GLN A 91 10.16 13.63 -10.64
N TYR A 92 9.15 12.79 -10.45
CA TYR A 92 8.86 11.72 -11.39
C TYR A 92 8.10 12.23 -12.61
N ILE A 93 8.12 11.43 -13.67
CA ILE A 93 7.23 11.58 -14.83
C ILE A 93 6.26 10.41 -14.87
N GLN A 94 5.06 10.63 -15.41
CA GLN A 94 4.13 9.54 -15.74
C GLN A 94 4.37 9.11 -17.17
N VAL A 95 4.54 7.80 -17.41
CA VAL A 95 4.62 7.24 -18.76
C VAL A 95 3.47 6.30 -19.00
N VAL A 96 2.77 6.50 -20.09
CA VAL A 96 1.67 5.64 -20.53
C VAL A 96 1.98 5.14 -21.94
N ILE A 97 2.02 3.83 -22.12
CA ILE A 97 2.20 3.18 -23.43
C ILE A 97 0.93 2.41 -23.74
N ILE A 98 0.32 2.73 -24.86
CA ILE A 98 -0.95 2.14 -25.32
C ILE A 98 -0.70 1.38 -26.62
N ASN A 99 -1.08 0.12 -26.68
CA ASN A 99 -1.01 -0.70 -27.87
C ASN A 99 -2.04 -0.26 -28.94
N SER A 100 -1.89 -0.74 -30.15
CA SER A 100 -2.80 -0.44 -31.26
C SER A 100 -4.24 -0.92 -31.07
N ASP A 101 -4.45 -1.91 -30.20
CA ASP A 101 -5.77 -2.44 -29.83
C ASP A 101 -6.43 -1.64 -28.66
N GLY A 102 -5.76 -0.59 -28.17
CA GLY A 102 -6.21 0.23 -27.04
C GLY A 102 -5.84 -0.33 -25.67
N SER A 103 -5.21 -1.51 -25.61
CA SER A 103 -4.75 -2.05 -24.32
C SER A 103 -3.57 -1.26 -23.78
N THR A 104 -3.49 -1.14 -22.45
CA THR A 104 -2.39 -0.47 -21.77
C THR A 104 -1.23 -1.44 -21.56
N TYR A 105 -0.07 -1.12 -22.12
CA TYR A 105 1.18 -1.86 -21.90
C TYR A 105 1.92 -1.36 -20.66
N VAL A 106 2.05 -0.03 -20.49
CA VAL A 106 2.65 0.62 -19.33
C VAL A 106 1.75 1.77 -18.89
N ASN A 107 1.56 1.96 -17.58
CA ASN A 107 0.94 3.14 -16.99
C ASN A 107 1.48 3.34 -15.57
N ASP A 108 2.71 3.85 -15.49
CA ASP A 108 3.42 3.97 -14.22
C ASP A 108 4.18 5.28 -14.11
N LYS A 109 4.61 5.56 -12.87
CA LYS A 109 5.49 6.67 -12.52
C LYS A 109 6.94 6.24 -12.66
N PHE A 110 7.79 7.14 -13.15
CA PHE A 110 9.22 6.84 -13.37
C PHE A 110 10.11 7.99 -12.93
N SER A 111 11.25 7.65 -12.34
CA SER A 111 12.41 8.53 -12.26
C SER A 111 13.24 8.41 -13.55
N ILE A 112 13.86 9.52 -13.96
CA ILE A 112 14.83 9.51 -15.05
C ILE A 112 16.19 9.16 -14.46
N GLU A 113 16.74 8.03 -14.91
CA GLU A 113 18.05 7.53 -14.44
C GLU A 113 19.16 8.07 -15.31
N SER A 114 20.32 8.36 -14.71
CA SER A 114 21.54 8.80 -15.44
C SER A 114 21.37 10.05 -16.31
N GLY A 115 20.27 10.80 -16.15
CA GLY A 115 19.95 11.98 -16.92
C GLY A 115 19.32 11.71 -18.28
N PHE A 116 18.89 12.78 -18.95
CA PHE A 116 18.36 12.74 -20.29
C PHE A 116 19.47 13.06 -21.29
N ASN A 117 19.92 12.06 -22.03
CA ASN A 117 21.01 12.19 -22.99
C ASN A 117 20.45 12.39 -24.42
N TYR A 118 20.90 13.41 -25.11
CA TYR A 118 20.52 13.66 -26.51
C TYR A 118 21.68 14.21 -27.34
N SER A 119 21.64 13.95 -28.63
CA SER A 119 22.61 14.45 -29.61
C SER A 119 21.89 14.95 -30.86
N VAL A 120 22.44 15.97 -31.48
CA VAL A 120 21.88 16.51 -32.75
C VAL A 120 22.29 15.58 -33.90
N ASN A 121 21.33 15.13 -34.69
CA ASN A 121 21.56 14.33 -35.87
C ASN A 121 21.81 15.23 -37.11
N HIS A 122 22.14 14.65 -38.25
CA HIS A 122 22.44 15.36 -39.50
C HIS A 122 21.28 16.17 -40.09
N ARG A 123 20.04 15.93 -39.60
CA ARG A 123 18.82 16.68 -40.00
C ARG A 123 18.51 17.87 -39.08
N GLY A 124 19.31 18.01 -38.01
CA GLY A 124 19.08 18.99 -36.96
C GLY A 124 18.07 18.57 -35.90
N ASP A 125 17.59 17.32 -35.92
CA ASP A 125 16.72 16.75 -34.92
C ASP A 125 17.56 16.12 -33.80
N TYR A 126 16.93 15.77 -32.65
CA TYR A 126 17.62 15.24 -31.48
C TYR A 126 17.39 13.74 -31.33
N ASN A 127 18.41 12.92 -31.57
CA ASN A 127 18.41 11.54 -31.11
C ASN A 127 18.52 11.51 -29.57
N TYR A 128 17.76 10.67 -28.90
CA TYR A 128 17.78 10.62 -27.45
C TYR A 128 17.69 9.18 -26.92
N SER A 129 18.21 9.00 -25.71
CA SER A 129 17.97 7.84 -24.86
C SER A 129 17.45 8.33 -23.51
N LEU A 130 16.31 7.79 -23.08
CA LEU A 130 15.62 8.13 -21.83
C LEU A 130 15.54 6.87 -20.95
N PRO A 131 16.54 6.62 -20.09
CA PRO A 131 16.51 5.52 -19.16
C PRO A 131 15.59 5.85 -17.98
N LEU A 132 14.66 4.97 -17.71
CA LEU A 132 13.59 5.13 -16.74
C LEU A 132 13.59 3.98 -15.74
N LYS A 133 13.34 4.29 -14.48
CA LYS A 133 13.14 3.33 -13.41
C LYS A 133 11.81 3.59 -12.72
N GLN A 134 11.02 2.55 -12.53
CA GLN A 134 9.73 2.66 -11.85
C GLN A 134 9.88 3.41 -10.54
N TYR A 135 9.04 4.40 -10.31
CA TYR A 135 8.95 5.15 -9.07
C TYR A 135 7.73 4.70 -8.28
N ARG A 136 7.95 4.31 -7.03
CA ARG A 136 6.88 4.05 -6.07
C ARG A 136 6.96 5.08 -4.96
N GLU A 137 5.84 5.74 -4.70
CA GLU A 137 5.77 6.65 -3.57
C GLU A 137 6.01 5.89 -2.27
N TYR A 138 6.97 6.35 -1.51
CA TYR A 138 7.14 5.93 -0.13
C TYR A 138 6.27 6.83 0.74
N SER A 139 5.08 6.35 1.10
CA SER A 139 4.33 6.95 2.18
C SER A 139 4.89 6.39 3.50
N LYS A 140 5.69 7.18 4.21
CA LYS A 140 5.95 6.87 5.62
C LYS A 140 4.58 6.90 6.31
N GLU A 141 4.15 5.77 6.87
CA GLU A 141 2.98 5.78 7.72
C GLU A 141 3.24 6.77 8.86
N VAL A 142 2.45 7.83 8.91
CA VAL A 142 2.56 8.84 9.97
C VAL A 142 1.78 8.30 11.16
N TYR A 143 2.49 7.80 12.15
CA TYR A 143 1.90 7.39 13.42
C TYR A 143 1.74 8.61 14.32
N VAL A 144 0.58 8.68 14.99
CA VAL A 144 0.33 9.68 16.02
C VAL A 144 0.32 9.01 17.41
N LEU A 145 0.71 9.72 18.44
CA LEU A 145 0.58 9.24 19.81
C LEU A 145 -0.90 8.94 20.10
N GLY A 146 -1.19 7.77 20.69
CA GLY A 146 -2.55 7.35 20.92
C GLY A 146 -3.13 6.44 19.83
N TRP A 147 -4.42 6.55 19.55
CA TRP A 147 -5.14 5.69 18.63
C TRP A 147 -4.75 5.94 17.17
N ASN A 148 -4.43 4.85 16.47
CA ASN A 148 -4.15 4.79 15.04
C ASN A 148 -5.01 3.72 14.40
N LYS A 149 -5.27 3.85 13.08
CA LYS A 149 -6.02 2.87 12.30
C LYS A 149 -5.37 2.66 10.94
N ASN A 150 -5.30 1.42 10.51
CA ASN A 150 -4.93 1.05 9.15
C ASN A 150 -5.92 0.02 8.58
N ALA A 151 -5.62 -0.59 7.43
CA ALA A 151 -6.47 -1.58 6.79
C ALA A 151 -6.69 -2.85 7.65
N THR A 152 -5.79 -3.16 8.61
CA THR A 152 -5.88 -4.33 9.48
C THR A 152 -6.74 -4.09 10.71
N GLY A 153 -6.70 -2.88 11.28
CA GLY A 153 -7.45 -2.57 12.49
C GLY A 153 -6.95 -1.35 13.26
N TRP A 154 -7.43 -1.22 14.49
CA TRP A 154 -7.03 -0.18 15.44
C TRP A 154 -5.86 -0.65 16.29
N TRP A 155 -4.92 0.24 16.56
CA TRP A 155 -3.78 0.03 17.45
C TRP A 155 -3.44 1.33 18.20
N TYR A 156 -2.68 1.23 19.30
CA TYR A 156 -2.40 2.37 20.16
C TYR A 156 -0.89 2.60 20.27
N CYS A 157 -0.43 3.75 19.75
CA CYS A 157 0.97 4.16 19.80
C CYS A 157 1.29 4.77 21.17
N THR A 158 2.34 4.29 21.81
CA THR A 158 2.83 4.78 23.10
C THR A 158 4.07 5.66 22.98
N ASN A 159 4.84 5.50 21.90
CA ASN A 159 5.99 6.33 21.58
C ASN A 159 6.16 6.40 20.06
N VAL A 160 6.03 7.60 19.49
CA VAL A 160 6.12 7.83 18.04
C VAL A 160 7.56 7.71 17.53
N GLU A 161 8.53 8.16 18.30
CA GLU A 161 9.94 8.18 17.90
C GLU A 161 10.54 6.78 17.85
N GLU A 162 10.17 5.93 18.82
CA GLU A 162 10.65 4.55 18.94
C GLU A 162 9.68 3.53 18.34
N TYR A 163 8.58 3.95 17.73
CA TYR A 163 7.54 3.08 17.15
C TYR A 163 6.98 2.07 18.15
N GLN A 164 6.82 2.46 19.42
CA GLN A 164 6.27 1.60 20.46
C GLN A 164 4.74 1.63 20.46
N TYR A 165 4.14 0.50 20.74
CA TYR A 165 2.68 0.32 20.80
C TYR A 165 2.31 -0.84 21.72
N TYR A 166 1.07 -0.87 22.19
CA TYR A 166 0.57 -1.97 23.00
C TYR A 166 0.44 -3.26 22.20
N ARG A 167 0.88 -4.37 22.77
CA ARG A 167 0.70 -5.72 22.21
C ARG A 167 0.65 -6.76 23.31
N SER A 168 -0.12 -7.84 23.09
CA SER A 168 -0.28 -8.98 24.02
C SER A 168 -0.65 -8.53 25.44
N CYS A 169 -1.45 -7.46 25.58
CA CYS A 169 -1.74 -6.88 26.90
C CYS A 169 -3.14 -6.26 26.97
N TRP A 170 -3.64 -6.18 28.21
CA TRP A 170 -4.79 -5.39 28.56
C TRP A 170 -4.40 -3.95 28.85
N GLN A 171 -5.23 -3.01 28.40
CA GLN A 171 -5.06 -1.59 28.70
C GLN A 171 -6.37 -0.91 29.02
N LEU A 172 -6.32 -0.06 30.05
CA LEU A 172 -7.42 0.85 30.39
C LEU A 172 -7.12 2.20 29.73
N ILE A 173 -7.92 2.57 28.74
CA ILE A 173 -7.79 3.83 28.00
C ILE A 173 -9.14 4.55 28.07
N ASP A 174 -9.16 5.80 28.51
CA ASP A 174 -10.36 6.61 28.64
C ASP A 174 -11.51 5.87 29.36
N THR A 175 -11.21 5.24 30.50
CA THR A 175 -12.14 4.46 31.33
C THR A 175 -12.70 3.18 30.69
N GLN A 176 -12.23 2.78 29.52
CA GLN A 176 -12.64 1.57 28.82
C GLN A 176 -11.49 0.57 28.73
N TRP A 177 -11.80 -0.72 28.89
CA TRP A 177 -10.82 -1.79 28.76
C TRP A 177 -10.73 -2.26 27.32
N TYR A 178 -9.48 -2.46 26.87
CA TYR A 178 -9.09 -3.00 25.57
C TYR A 178 -8.10 -4.14 25.74
N TYR A 179 -8.06 -5.06 24.81
CA TYR A 179 -7.01 -6.05 24.70
C TYR A 179 -6.33 -5.94 23.33
N PHE A 180 -5.01 -5.85 23.35
CA PHE A 180 -4.19 -5.82 22.15
C PHE A 180 -3.60 -7.20 21.89
N ASN A 181 -3.75 -7.72 20.67
CA ASN A 181 -3.21 -9.02 20.28
C ASN A 181 -1.67 -8.98 20.14
N ASP A 182 -1.06 -10.10 19.74
CA ASP A 182 0.39 -10.25 19.55
C ASP A 182 0.94 -9.36 18.41
N LYS A 183 0.08 -8.98 17.47
CA LYS A 183 0.41 -8.05 16.38
C LYS A 183 0.18 -6.58 16.73
N GLY A 184 -0.31 -6.30 17.95
CA GLY A 184 -0.55 -4.96 18.46
C GLY A 184 -1.89 -4.34 18.08
N TYR A 185 -2.82 -5.09 17.49
CA TYR A 185 -4.16 -4.58 17.16
C TYR A 185 -5.12 -4.85 18.31
N ALA A 186 -5.95 -3.84 18.60
CA ALA A 186 -7.08 -4.00 19.53
C ALA A 186 -8.10 -4.98 18.92
N ILE A 187 -8.44 -6.03 19.68
CA ILE A 187 -9.41 -7.02 19.22
C ILE A 187 -10.83 -6.48 19.27
N HIS A 188 -11.68 -6.92 18.35
CA HIS A 188 -13.08 -6.49 18.26
C HIS A 188 -13.97 -7.62 17.75
N ASP A 189 -15.28 -7.52 18.02
CA ASP A 189 -16.31 -8.49 17.62
C ASP A 189 -15.91 -9.94 17.90
N THR A 190 -15.21 -10.17 19.04
CA THR A 190 -14.64 -11.48 19.34
C THR A 190 -14.62 -11.79 20.81
N TRP A 191 -14.58 -13.07 21.11
CA TRP A 191 -14.39 -13.62 22.46
C TRP A 191 -12.90 -13.74 22.79
N LEU A 192 -12.56 -13.47 24.04
CA LEU A 192 -11.23 -13.72 24.62
C LEU A 192 -11.36 -14.59 25.86
N LEU A 193 -10.67 -15.73 25.85
CA LEU A 193 -10.46 -16.51 27.06
C LEU A 193 -9.16 -16.05 27.72
N TRP A 194 -9.26 -15.43 28.90
CA TRP A 194 -8.11 -14.97 29.68
C TRP A 194 -8.18 -15.52 31.10
N LYS A 195 -7.16 -16.29 31.49
CA LYS A 195 -7.09 -16.92 32.81
C LYS A 195 -8.38 -17.67 33.20
N ASN A 196 -8.90 -18.47 32.29
CA ASN A 196 -10.14 -19.26 32.41
C ASN A 196 -11.43 -18.43 32.58
N VAL A 197 -11.40 -17.15 32.24
CA VAL A 197 -12.58 -16.27 32.22
C VAL A 197 -12.81 -15.78 30.80
N TRP A 198 -14.09 -15.80 30.37
CA TRP A 198 -14.47 -15.31 29.07
C TRP A 198 -14.82 -13.83 29.11
N TYR A 199 -14.33 -13.07 28.13
CA TYR A 199 -14.61 -11.67 27.85
C TYR A 199 -15.06 -11.52 26.40
N TYR A 200 -15.84 -10.47 26.11
CA TYR A 200 -16.22 -10.14 24.74
C TYR A 200 -15.89 -8.68 24.42
N PHE A 201 -15.41 -8.44 23.20
CA PHE A 201 -15.08 -7.11 22.72
C PHE A 201 -16.07 -6.69 21.63
N ARG A 202 -16.58 -5.46 21.75
CA ARG A 202 -17.52 -4.85 20.79
C ARG A 202 -16.81 -4.48 19.48
N SER A 203 -17.57 -4.09 18.45
CA SER A 203 -17.05 -3.61 17.18
C SER A 203 -16.14 -2.37 17.29
N ASN A 204 -16.30 -1.59 18.35
CA ASN A 204 -15.43 -0.46 18.68
C ASN A 204 -14.21 -0.84 19.56
N CYS A 205 -13.88 -2.11 19.64
CA CYS A 205 -12.78 -2.69 20.41
C CYS A 205 -12.93 -2.62 21.95
N GLN A 206 -14.00 -2.04 22.49
CA GLN A 206 -14.21 -1.95 23.93
C GLN A 206 -14.70 -3.28 24.51
N MET A 207 -14.20 -3.66 25.68
CA MET A 207 -14.69 -4.79 26.44
C MET A 207 -16.13 -4.56 26.89
N CYS A 208 -16.99 -5.59 26.76
CA CYS A 208 -18.33 -5.60 27.36
C CYS A 208 -18.23 -5.69 28.90
N TYR A 209 -19.00 -4.89 29.64
CA TYR A 209 -19.09 -4.98 31.10
C TYR A 209 -20.43 -4.42 31.59
N SER A 210 -20.91 -4.94 32.72
CA SER A 210 -22.18 -4.49 33.37
C SER A 210 -23.38 -4.46 32.42
N GLU A 211 -23.47 -5.39 31.48
CA GLU A 211 -24.52 -5.38 30.46
C GLU A 211 -24.92 -6.77 29.98
N TRP A 212 -26.11 -6.85 29.39
CA TRP A 212 -26.51 -7.94 28.53
C TRP A 212 -26.18 -7.62 27.07
N LYS A 213 -25.59 -8.56 26.35
CA LYS A 213 -25.23 -8.42 24.94
C LYS A 213 -25.76 -9.60 24.14
N LYS A 214 -26.44 -9.31 23.03
CA LYS A 214 -26.83 -10.35 22.07
C LYS A 214 -25.67 -10.60 21.10
N ILE A 215 -25.19 -11.84 21.07
CA ILE A 215 -24.07 -12.27 20.22
C ILE A 215 -24.51 -13.54 19.48
N ASN A 216 -24.47 -13.52 18.16
CA ASN A 216 -24.88 -14.64 17.30
C ASN A 216 -26.26 -15.24 17.70
N GLY A 217 -27.22 -14.36 18.00
CA GLY A 217 -28.59 -14.76 18.32
C GLY A 217 -28.86 -15.11 19.79
N LYS A 218 -27.86 -15.30 20.63
CA LYS A 218 -27.96 -15.62 22.05
C LYS A 218 -27.62 -14.42 22.93
N TRP A 219 -28.24 -14.33 24.12
CA TRP A 219 -27.96 -13.30 25.10
C TRP A 219 -26.93 -13.78 26.13
N TYR A 220 -25.99 -12.89 26.46
CA TYR A 220 -24.92 -13.09 27.43
C TYR A 220 -24.85 -11.93 28.39
N CYS A 221 -24.58 -12.23 29.67
CA CYS A 221 -24.46 -11.22 30.72
C CYS A 221 -23.02 -11.06 31.17
N PHE A 222 -22.55 -9.81 31.24
CA PHE A 222 -21.19 -9.49 31.66
C PHE A 222 -21.20 -8.77 33.02
N ALA A 223 -20.33 -9.19 33.91
CA ALA A 223 -20.14 -8.59 35.21
C ALA A 223 -19.46 -7.20 35.11
N LYS A 224 -19.38 -6.48 36.23
CA LYS A 224 -18.74 -5.14 36.31
C LYS A 224 -17.27 -5.17 35.90
N ASN A 225 -16.57 -6.27 36.09
CA ASN A 225 -15.18 -6.48 35.67
C ASN A 225 -15.05 -7.07 34.24
N GLY A 226 -16.15 -7.17 33.49
CA GLY A 226 -16.20 -7.71 32.14
C GLY A 226 -16.27 -9.24 32.06
N ALA A 227 -16.20 -9.96 33.16
CA ALA A 227 -16.30 -11.42 33.18
C ALA A 227 -17.68 -11.90 32.72
N LEU A 228 -17.74 -12.91 31.86
CA LEU A 228 -18.97 -13.56 31.48
C LEU A 228 -19.53 -14.36 32.66
N TYR A 229 -20.83 -14.21 32.97
CA TYR A 229 -21.53 -15.11 33.87
C TYR A 229 -21.77 -16.45 33.18
N VAL A 230 -21.37 -17.54 33.82
CA VAL A 230 -21.53 -18.92 33.32
C VAL A 230 -22.08 -19.82 34.39
N ASN A 231 -22.99 -20.75 34.02
CA ASN A 231 -23.58 -21.76 34.87
C ASN A 231 -24.09 -21.21 36.24
N CYS A 232 -24.75 -20.05 36.23
CA CYS A 232 -25.21 -19.38 37.45
C CYS A 232 -26.51 -18.62 37.24
N THR A 233 -27.01 -18.00 38.31
CA THR A 233 -28.05 -16.97 38.23
C THR A 233 -27.38 -15.58 38.26
N THR A 234 -27.71 -14.73 37.29
CA THR A 234 -27.19 -13.37 37.22
C THR A 234 -27.79 -12.48 38.31
N PRO A 235 -27.19 -11.31 38.65
CA PRO A 235 -27.70 -10.42 39.70
C PRO A 235 -29.15 -9.95 39.50
N ASP A 236 -29.63 -9.89 38.26
CA ASP A 236 -30.98 -9.53 37.87
C ASP A 236 -31.95 -10.73 37.76
N GLY A 237 -31.50 -11.94 38.23
CA GLY A 237 -32.34 -13.12 38.43
C GLY A 237 -32.52 -14.05 37.25
N TYR A 238 -31.79 -13.83 36.14
CA TYR A 238 -31.82 -14.73 34.99
C TYR A 238 -30.80 -15.87 35.09
N LYS A 239 -31.14 -17.04 34.54
CA LYS A 239 -30.22 -18.19 34.50
C LYS A 239 -29.43 -18.23 33.20
N VAL A 240 -28.15 -18.52 33.30
CA VAL A 240 -27.24 -18.75 32.17
C VAL A 240 -26.65 -20.15 32.23
N ASP A 241 -26.48 -20.75 31.05
CA ASP A 241 -25.94 -22.12 30.91
C ASP A 241 -24.41 -22.18 31.12
N SER A 242 -23.81 -23.35 30.94
CA SER A 242 -22.38 -23.57 31.06
C SER A 242 -21.56 -22.81 30.01
N ASN A 243 -22.18 -22.33 28.93
CA ASN A 243 -21.55 -21.51 27.93
C ASN A 243 -21.83 -20.00 28.14
N GLY A 244 -22.56 -19.65 29.21
CA GLY A 244 -22.96 -18.29 29.55
C GLY A 244 -24.16 -17.78 28.79
N ALA A 245 -24.80 -18.59 27.96
CA ALA A 245 -26.00 -18.16 27.23
C ALA A 245 -27.24 -18.19 28.14
N TRP A 246 -28.09 -17.16 28.02
CA TRP A 246 -29.37 -17.08 28.72
C TRP A 246 -30.25 -18.27 28.40
N ILE A 247 -30.85 -18.85 29.46
CA ILE A 247 -31.78 -19.95 29.37
C ILE A 247 -33.18 -19.35 29.38
N GLU A 248 -33.86 -19.42 28.25
CA GLU A 248 -35.27 -19.04 28.14
C GLU A 248 -36.12 -19.99 29.01
N ARG A 249 -37.03 -19.44 29.83
CA ARG A 249 -37.94 -20.25 30.70
C ARG A 249 -39.06 -20.84 29.88
#